data_54e14b90722e37ac13b80d0cddfcf87a
#
_entry.id   54e14b90722e37ac13b80d0cddfcf87a
#
_cell.length_a   1.000
_cell.length_b   1.000
_cell.length_c   1.000
_cell.angle_alpha   90.00
_cell.angle_beta   90.00
_cell.angle_gamma   90.00
#
_symmetry.space_group_name_H-M   'P 1'
#
loop_
_entity.id
_entity.type
_entity.pdbx_description
1 polymer ?
#
loop_
_entity_poly.entity_id
_entity_poly.type
_entity_poly.pdbx_seq_one_letter_code
_entity_poly.pdbx_strand_id
1 'polypeptide(L)'
;MSVRIWFYIINPIVLVGLAIYLLSVLRKSPEAKAPENIEPFLDDEDLEGRRLERVLGWALLFAAVTAVALPLYWLREPDRQHSSDTYFAEGSIKRGETLFANAGLPGYDAAKSLKCADCHGAKGVGGTKQTTYDPDGEGGLPLQQVVWKVPALNTELLRFSETEVHDIITYGRPGTPMAAWGIAGGGPKNEQAINDLVAYIKSIQLKPAEAKVQAQTALDQAKKEPAQGVKDAQAALTAAKKAQTDAIANLAKVTQDSKATPKEKADAQTAVDDAPATIKAAQQALEWAQAWARFRANVTDGQLLFEINCARCHTKGWSAFDPTQVNGTDILGLPGGGGTIGPNLRDGLEVKRFPGKTGVQDHNDFVSTGSENEAPYGLNGIGTGRMPGFGQML
;
A
#
# COMPACT_ATOMS: atom_id res chain seq x y z
N MET A 1 -27.80 -33.80 9.54
CA MET A 1 -27.75 -33.25 10.92
C MET A 1 -26.27 -33.00 11.23
N SER A 2 -25.86 -31.80 11.58
CA SER A 2 -24.44 -31.53 11.82
C SER A 2 -23.97 -32.18 13.10
N VAL A 3 -22.70 -32.60 13.14
CA VAL A 3 -22.04 -33.19 14.33
C VAL A 3 -22.24 -32.29 15.57
N ARG A 4 -22.42 -30.99 15.39
CA ARG A 4 -22.72 -30.02 16.45
C ARG A 4 -24.02 -30.31 17.19
N ILE A 5 -25.10 -30.74 16.51
CA ILE A 5 -26.39 -31.03 17.12
C ILE A 5 -26.28 -32.25 18.03
N TRP A 6 -25.61 -33.33 17.60
CA TRP A 6 -25.36 -34.51 18.42
C TRP A 6 -24.61 -34.17 19.70
N PHE A 7 -23.67 -33.23 19.62
CA PHE A 7 -22.86 -32.79 20.75
C PHE A 7 -23.69 -32.05 21.82
N TYR A 8 -24.62 -31.20 21.40
CA TYR A 8 -25.52 -30.48 22.32
C TYR A 8 -26.58 -31.39 22.96
N ILE A 9 -26.83 -32.57 22.40
CA ILE A 9 -27.79 -33.55 22.95
C ILE A 9 -27.06 -34.56 23.86
N ILE A 10 -25.91 -35.09 23.44
CA ILE A 10 -25.20 -36.13 24.18
C ILE A 10 -24.57 -35.60 25.47
N ASN A 11 -23.98 -34.42 25.46
CA ASN A 11 -23.33 -33.84 26.64
C ASN A 11 -24.25 -33.64 27.84
N PRO A 12 -25.42 -33.02 27.69
CA PRO A 12 -26.36 -32.93 28.83
C PRO A 12 -26.80 -34.28 29.37
N ILE A 13 -27.00 -35.28 28.52
CA ILE A 13 -27.40 -36.64 28.93
C ILE A 13 -26.30 -37.28 29.77
N VAL A 14 -25.04 -37.18 29.32
CA VAL A 14 -23.88 -37.71 30.07
C VAL A 14 -23.73 -36.97 31.39
N LEU A 15 -23.83 -35.67 31.44
CA LEU A 15 -23.73 -34.85 32.65
C LEU A 15 -24.84 -35.15 33.63
N VAL A 16 -26.08 -35.33 33.17
CA VAL A 16 -27.23 -35.73 34.01
C VAL A 16 -27.05 -37.15 34.53
N GLY A 17 -26.60 -38.10 33.70
CA GLY A 17 -26.31 -39.46 34.10
C GLY A 17 -25.21 -39.53 35.18
N LEU A 18 -24.16 -38.77 35.02
CA LEU A 18 -23.07 -38.64 35.99
C LEU A 18 -23.55 -37.98 37.29
N ALA A 19 -24.39 -36.96 37.24
CA ALA A 19 -24.98 -36.33 38.41
C ALA A 19 -25.89 -37.28 39.18
N ILE A 20 -26.70 -38.10 38.50
CA ILE A 20 -27.54 -39.12 39.12
C ILE A 20 -26.68 -40.21 39.80
N TYR A 21 -25.63 -40.66 39.12
CA TYR A 21 -24.69 -41.64 39.69
C TYR A 21 -24.00 -41.09 40.95
N LEU A 22 -23.45 -39.86 40.90
CA LEU A 22 -22.82 -39.22 42.06
C LEU A 22 -23.80 -39.04 43.22
N LEU A 23 -25.05 -38.62 42.94
CA LEU A 23 -26.09 -38.52 43.97
C LEU A 23 -26.47 -39.88 44.56
N SER A 24 -26.42 -40.97 43.79
CA SER A 24 -26.70 -42.33 44.26
C SER A 24 -25.57 -42.86 45.20
N VAL A 25 -24.31 -42.58 44.86
CA VAL A 25 -23.15 -42.91 45.69
C VAL A 25 -23.13 -42.10 46.99
N LEU A 26 -23.53 -40.85 46.97
CA LEU A 26 -23.61 -39.99 48.16
C LEU A 26 -24.76 -40.35 49.12
N ARG A 27 -25.75 -41.15 48.67
CA ARG A 27 -26.93 -41.54 49.46
C ARG A 27 -26.80 -42.90 50.18
N LYS A 28 -25.62 -43.53 50.21
CA LYS A 28 -25.42 -44.84 50.92
C LYS A 28 -25.64 -44.73 52.43
N SER A 29 -26.20 -45.81 52.99
CA SER A 29 -26.73 -45.92 54.32
C SER A 29 -25.72 -45.78 55.45
N PRO A 30 -26.14 -45.39 56.66
CA PRO A 30 -25.26 -45.35 57.84
C PRO A 30 -24.67 -46.69 58.22
N GLU A 31 -23.38 -46.71 58.50
CA GLU A 31 -22.62 -47.88 58.96
C GLU A 31 -23.17 -48.46 60.25
N ALA A 32 -23.25 -49.78 60.33
CA ALA A 32 -23.50 -50.48 61.59
C ALA A 32 -22.29 -50.31 62.52
N LYS A 33 -22.50 -49.80 63.72
CA LYS A 33 -21.43 -49.66 64.72
C LYS A 33 -20.93 -51.04 65.17
N ALA A 34 -19.61 -51.23 65.14
CA ALA A 34 -18.96 -52.40 65.72
C ALA A 34 -19.19 -52.42 67.25
N PRO A 35 -19.28 -53.64 67.90
CA PRO A 35 -19.38 -53.80 69.35
C PRO A 35 -18.14 -53.18 70.04
N GLU A 36 -18.33 -52.56 71.21
CA GLU A 36 -17.31 -51.82 71.99
C GLU A 36 -16.11 -52.63 72.50
N ASN A 37 -16.09 -53.95 72.35
CA ASN A 37 -15.04 -54.84 72.85
C ASN A 37 -14.10 -55.35 71.73
N ILE A 38 -14.21 -54.88 70.54
CA ILE A 38 -13.37 -55.26 69.40
C ILE A 38 -12.69 -54.03 68.88
N GLU A 39 -11.35 -53.89 69.04
CA GLU A 39 -10.57 -52.96 68.27
C GLU A 39 -10.50 -53.46 66.82
N PRO A 40 -11.16 -52.85 65.91
CA PRO A 40 -11.13 -53.31 64.52
C PRO A 40 -9.73 -53.11 63.94
N PHE A 41 -9.14 -54.20 63.40
CA PHE A 41 -8.16 -54.02 62.36
C PHE A 41 -8.82 -53.13 61.31
N LEU A 42 -8.07 -52.22 60.76
CA LEU A 42 -8.51 -51.41 59.58
C LEU A 42 -8.93 -52.44 58.53
N ASP A 43 -10.23 -52.63 58.40
CA ASP A 43 -10.84 -53.48 57.38
C ASP A 43 -10.78 -52.75 56.02
N ASP A 44 -10.86 -53.53 54.95
CA ASP A 44 -10.91 -52.94 53.58
C ASP A 44 -12.02 -51.90 53.49
N GLU A 45 -13.12 -52.03 54.21
CA GLU A 45 -14.21 -51.03 54.28
C GLU A 45 -13.80 -49.71 54.97
N ASP A 46 -12.87 -49.73 55.92
CA ASP A 46 -12.32 -48.54 56.55
C ASP A 46 -11.28 -47.84 55.64
N LEU A 47 -10.50 -48.58 54.87
CA LEU A 47 -9.57 -48.09 53.87
C LEU A 47 -10.32 -47.59 52.64
N GLU A 48 -11.45 -48.23 52.27
CA GLU A 48 -12.32 -47.85 51.18
C GLU A 48 -13.43 -46.86 51.59
N GLY A 49 -13.32 -46.29 52.80
CA GLY A 49 -14.32 -45.43 53.39
C GLY A 49 -14.66 -44.21 52.58
N ARG A 50 -15.71 -43.46 52.98
CA ARG A 50 -16.28 -42.26 52.32
C ARG A 50 -15.26 -41.22 51.84
N ARG A 51 -14.06 -41.18 52.37
CA ARG A 51 -12.99 -40.31 51.95
C ARG A 51 -12.42 -40.73 50.60
N LEU A 52 -12.14 -42.01 50.44
CA LEU A 52 -11.64 -42.58 49.17
C LEU A 52 -12.72 -42.48 48.08
N GLU A 53 -13.96 -42.84 48.41
CA GLU A 53 -15.10 -42.72 47.47
C GLU A 53 -15.28 -41.30 46.96
N ARG A 54 -15.14 -40.28 47.84
CA ARG A 54 -15.21 -38.86 47.40
C ARG A 54 -14.04 -38.47 46.50
N VAL A 55 -12.82 -38.91 46.85
CA VAL A 55 -11.63 -38.59 46.00
C VAL A 55 -11.76 -39.27 44.64
N LEU A 56 -12.14 -40.55 44.60
CA LEU A 56 -12.39 -41.29 43.37
C LEU A 56 -13.55 -40.68 42.56
N GLY A 57 -14.63 -40.26 43.22
CA GLY A 57 -15.74 -39.56 42.57
C GLY A 57 -15.32 -38.24 41.90
N TRP A 58 -14.52 -37.45 42.61
CA TRP A 58 -13.95 -36.22 42.00
C TRP A 58 -12.98 -36.56 40.89
N ALA A 59 -12.11 -37.55 41.04
CA ALA A 59 -11.18 -37.96 39.98
C ALA A 59 -11.94 -38.42 38.73
N LEU A 60 -13.01 -39.24 38.92
CA LEU A 60 -13.86 -39.68 37.83
C LEU A 60 -14.58 -38.49 37.15
N LEU A 61 -15.09 -37.55 37.94
CA LEU A 61 -15.71 -36.33 37.40
C LEU A 61 -14.72 -35.52 36.56
N PHE A 62 -13.51 -35.28 37.07
CA PHE A 62 -12.49 -34.57 36.30
C PHE A 62 -12.08 -35.32 35.02
N ALA A 63 -11.92 -36.65 35.09
CA ALA A 63 -11.64 -37.50 33.95
C ALA A 63 -12.77 -37.41 32.89
N ALA A 64 -14.03 -37.52 33.33
CA ALA A 64 -15.19 -37.40 32.45
C ALA A 64 -15.31 -36.00 31.79
N VAL A 65 -15.13 -34.95 32.60
CA VAL A 65 -15.13 -33.55 32.08
C VAL A 65 -14.01 -33.37 31.06
N THR A 66 -12.81 -33.88 31.34
CA THR A 66 -11.67 -33.78 30.44
C THR A 66 -11.92 -34.59 29.16
N ALA A 67 -12.41 -35.79 29.27
CA ALA A 67 -12.72 -36.68 28.15
C ALA A 67 -13.78 -36.08 27.19
N VAL A 68 -14.66 -35.23 27.70
CA VAL A 68 -15.68 -34.56 26.91
C VAL A 68 -15.20 -33.17 26.43
N ALA A 69 -14.59 -32.40 27.32
CA ALA A 69 -14.19 -31.02 27.01
C ALA A 69 -13.05 -30.94 25.99
N LEU A 70 -12.06 -31.87 26.03
CA LEU A 70 -10.95 -31.88 25.07
C LEU A 70 -11.39 -32.14 23.64
N PRO A 71 -12.18 -33.18 23.32
CA PRO A 71 -12.69 -33.32 21.96
C PRO A 71 -13.56 -32.14 21.49
N LEU A 72 -14.35 -31.58 22.40
CA LEU A 72 -15.15 -30.38 22.10
C LEU A 72 -14.28 -29.18 21.74
N TYR A 73 -13.21 -28.95 22.50
CA TYR A 73 -12.23 -27.92 22.23
C TYR A 73 -11.61 -28.13 20.85
N TRP A 74 -11.12 -29.36 20.57
CA TRP A 74 -10.51 -29.66 19.27
C TRP A 74 -11.46 -29.53 18.08
N LEU A 75 -12.73 -29.87 18.25
CA LEU A 75 -13.73 -29.65 17.19
C LEU A 75 -14.04 -28.19 16.92
N ARG A 76 -13.83 -27.30 17.88
CA ARG A 76 -14.01 -25.85 17.73
C ARG A 76 -12.72 -25.13 17.35
N GLU A 77 -11.57 -25.76 17.51
CA GLU A 77 -10.26 -25.14 17.29
C GLU A 77 -10.10 -24.61 15.87
N PRO A 78 -10.49 -25.30 14.77
CA PRO A 78 -10.42 -24.76 13.43
C PRO A 78 -11.24 -23.45 13.24
N ASP A 79 -12.47 -23.42 13.80
CA ASP A 79 -13.32 -22.22 13.72
C ASP A 79 -12.70 -21.06 14.53
N ARG A 80 -12.10 -21.38 15.69
CA ARG A 80 -11.41 -20.39 16.55
C ARG A 80 -10.17 -19.84 15.87
N GLN A 81 -9.33 -20.72 15.29
CA GLN A 81 -8.13 -20.32 14.57
C GLN A 81 -8.51 -19.45 13.38
N HIS A 82 -9.45 -19.87 12.55
CA HIS A 82 -9.93 -19.09 11.42
C HIS A 82 -10.45 -17.69 11.83
N SER A 83 -11.22 -17.61 12.90
CA SER A 83 -11.73 -16.34 13.43
C SER A 83 -10.59 -15.45 13.95
N SER A 84 -9.59 -16.03 14.60
CA SER A 84 -8.41 -15.31 15.08
C SER A 84 -7.57 -14.81 13.91
N ASP A 85 -7.30 -15.64 12.93
CA ASP A 85 -6.52 -15.28 11.74
C ASP A 85 -7.19 -14.15 10.98
N THR A 86 -8.52 -14.24 10.80
CA THR A 86 -9.31 -13.17 10.17
C THR A 86 -9.21 -11.87 10.96
N TYR A 87 -9.38 -11.93 12.27
CA TYR A 87 -9.30 -10.74 13.14
C TYR A 87 -7.92 -10.08 13.08
N PHE A 88 -6.84 -10.85 13.12
CA PHE A 88 -5.47 -10.32 13.01
C PHE A 88 -5.18 -9.77 11.62
N ALA A 89 -5.64 -10.45 10.57
CA ALA A 89 -5.49 -9.98 9.19
C ALA A 89 -6.22 -8.65 8.96
N GLU A 90 -7.48 -8.53 9.39
CA GLU A 90 -8.25 -7.28 9.31
C GLU A 90 -7.60 -6.16 10.12
N GLY A 91 -7.09 -6.48 11.31
CA GLY A 91 -6.33 -5.55 12.15
C GLY A 91 -5.05 -5.06 11.46
N SER A 92 -4.33 -5.95 10.78
CA SER A 92 -3.13 -5.63 10.01
C SER A 92 -3.47 -4.70 8.83
N ILE A 93 -4.50 -5.03 8.05
CA ILE A 93 -4.98 -4.20 6.94
C ILE A 93 -5.34 -2.78 7.43
N LYS A 94 -6.09 -2.68 8.53
CA LYS A 94 -6.50 -1.38 9.07
C LYS A 94 -5.33 -0.53 9.56
N ARG A 95 -4.33 -1.15 10.22
CA ARG A 95 -3.10 -0.44 10.60
C ARG A 95 -2.30 0.00 9.38
N GLY A 96 -2.21 -0.87 8.36
CA GLY A 96 -1.57 -0.55 7.09
C GLY A 96 -2.27 0.59 6.34
N GLU A 97 -3.61 0.61 6.32
CA GLU A 97 -4.40 1.73 5.80
C GLU A 97 -4.05 3.05 6.50
N THR A 98 -3.98 3.03 7.84
CA THR A 98 -3.59 4.21 8.63
C THR A 98 -2.17 4.68 8.30
N LEU A 99 -1.21 3.75 8.16
CA LEU A 99 0.16 4.08 7.76
C LEU A 99 0.21 4.69 6.35
N PHE A 100 -0.58 4.18 5.44
CA PHE A 100 -0.63 4.60 4.04
C PHE A 100 -1.30 5.96 3.84
N ALA A 101 -2.34 6.28 4.63
CA ALA A 101 -3.22 7.42 4.44
C ALA A 101 -2.51 8.78 4.53
N ASN A 102 -3.03 9.76 3.80
CA ASN A 102 -2.70 11.19 3.93
C ASN A 102 -3.88 11.98 4.52
N ALA A 103 -3.67 13.27 4.76
CA ALA A 103 -4.62 14.14 5.47
C ALA A 103 -6.03 14.24 4.84
N GLY A 104 -6.20 13.81 3.59
CA GLY A 104 -7.51 13.82 2.90
C GLY A 104 -8.24 12.47 2.90
N LEU A 105 -7.64 11.42 3.49
CA LEU A 105 -8.16 10.06 3.39
C LEU A 105 -8.70 9.53 4.73
N PRO A 106 -9.67 8.61 4.68
CA PRO A 106 -10.10 7.85 5.86
C PRO A 106 -8.92 7.12 6.51
N GLY A 107 -8.96 7.01 7.82
CA GLY A 107 -7.90 6.32 8.58
C GLY A 107 -6.64 7.17 8.84
N TYR A 108 -6.54 8.38 8.31
CA TYR A 108 -5.39 9.26 8.57
C TYR A 108 -5.23 9.57 10.06
N ASP A 109 -4.01 9.42 10.53
CA ASP A 109 -3.57 9.78 11.88
C ASP A 109 -2.24 10.54 11.76
N ALA A 110 -2.24 11.81 12.13
CA ALA A 110 -1.08 12.69 11.96
C ALA A 110 0.19 12.19 12.67
N ALA A 111 0.03 11.41 13.75
CA ALA A 111 1.15 10.85 14.52
C ALA A 111 1.69 9.52 13.94
N LYS A 112 0.89 8.81 13.16
CA LYS A 112 1.22 7.45 12.68
C LYS A 112 1.43 7.37 11.19
N SER A 113 0.64 8.12 10.39
CA SER A 113 0.62 8.01 8.93
C SER A 113 1.95 8.42 8.29
N LEU A 114 2.42 7.60 7.35
CA LEU A 114 3.62 7.84 6.53
C LEU A 114 3.30 8.64 5.26
N LYS A 115 2.01 8.82 4.98
CA LYS A 115 1.50 9.58 3.83
C LYS A 115 1.92 9.00 2.47
N CYS A 116 2.00 7.69 2.37
CA CYS A 116 2.32 7.00 1.11
C CYS A 116 1.37 7.44 -0.03
N ALA A 117 0.11 7.74 0.32
CA ALA A 117 -0.91 8.22 -0.59
C ALA A 117 -0.58 9.58 -1.25
N ASP A 118 0.32 10.40 -0.67
CA ASP A 118 0.75 11.67 -1.29
C ASP A 118 1.47 11.44 -2.63
N CYS A 119 2.12 10.29 -2.76
CA CYS A 119 2.81 9.89 -3.98
C CYS A 119 2.01 8.84 -4.76
N HIS A 120 1.55 7.78 -4.08
CA HIS A 120 0.91 6.64 -4.71
C HIS A 120 -0.61 6.79 -4.94
N GLY A 121 -1.17 7.93 -4.58
CA GLY A 121 -2.60 8.21 -4.74
C GLY A 121 -3.48 7.48 -3.74
N ALA A 122 -4.74 7.91 -3.63
CA ALA A 122 -5.74 7.24 -2.83
C ALA A 122 -5.91 5.79 -3.31
N LYS A 123 -5.93 4.83 -2.37
CA LYS A 123 -6.02 3.39 -2.69
C LYS A 123 -4.93 2.89 -3.66
N GLY A 124 -3.78 3.56 -3.71
CA GLY A 124 -2.64 3.10 -4.49
C GLY A 124 -2.85 3.12 -6.01
N VAL A 125 -3.66 4.01 -6.54
CA VAL A 125 -3.92 4.10 -8.01
C VAL A 125 -2.74 4.67 -8.81
N GLY A 126 -1.66 5.06 -8.13
CA GLY A 126 -0.54 5.78 -8.73
C GLY A 126 -0.74 7.28 -8.70
N GLY A 127 0.24 8.00 -9.18
CA GLY A 127 0.20 9.46 -9.19
C GLY A 127 1.43 10.09 -9.84
N THR A 128 1.65 11.35 -9.51
CA THR A 128 2.84 12.08 -9.92
C THR A 128 3.44 12.80 -8.72
N LYS A 129 4.77 12.88 -8.68
CA LYS A 129 5.49 13.61 -7.64
C LYS A 129 6.53 14.51 -8.29
N GLN A 130 6.44 15.81 -8.05
CA GLN A 130 7.52 16.72 -8.39
C GLN A 130 8.68 16.52 -7.42
N THR A 131 9.88 16.47 -7.94
CA THR A 131 11.11 16.37 -7.16
C THR A 131 12.26 17.03 -7.90
N THR A 132 13.31 17.33 -7.17
CA THR A 132 14.55 17.83 -7.75
C THR A 132 15.47 16.63 -8.01
N TYR A 133 16.03 16.59 -9.18
CA TYR A 133 16.98 15.56 -9.60
C TYR A 133 18.35 16.16 -9.83
N ASP A 134 19.37 15.48 -9.32
CA ASP A 134 20.76 15.79 -9.59
C ASP A 134 21.27 14.88 -10.73
N PRO A 135 21.54 15.44 -11.93
CA PRO A 135 21.87 14.62 -13.10
C PRO A 135 23.17 13.84 -13.00
N ASP A 136 24.16 14.34 -12.29
CA ASP A 136 25.46 13.70 -12.13
C ASP A 136 25.66 13.06 -10.75
N GLY A 137 24.77 13.34 -9.78
CA GLY A 137 24.89 12.84 -8.42
C GLY A 137 26.03 13.45 -7.61
N GLU A 138 26.76 14.40 -8.18
CA GLU A 138 27.95 15.03 -7.60
C GLU A 138 27.77 16.53 -7.38
N GLY A 139 26.62 17.09 -7.80
CA GLY A 139 26.31 18.52 -7.67
C GLY A 139 27.04 19.40 -8.69
N GLY A 140 27.64 18.81 -9.71
CA GLY A 140 28.38 19.55 -10.77
C GLY A 140 27.48 20.11 -11.86
N LEU A 141 26.30 19.53 -12.06
CA LEU A 141 25.29 20.03 -13.00
C LEU A 141 24.14 20.72 -12.27
N PRO A 142 23.43 21.64 -12.94
CA PRO A 142 22.26 22.28 -12.34
C PRO A 142 21.18 21.25 -11.98
N LEU A 143 20.63 21.37 -10.77
CA LEU A 143 19.50 20.57 -10.32
C LEU A 143 18.31 20.76 -11.25
N GLN A 144 17.70 19.65 -11.67
CA GLN A 144 16.56 19.66 -12.57
C GLN A 144 15.28 19.35 -11.81
N GLN A 145 14.21 20.07 -12.11
CA GLN A 145 12.87 19.75 -11.64
C GLN A 145 12.29 18.65 -12.53
N VAL A 146 11.93 17.54 -11.94
CA VAL A 146 11.34 16.40 -12.66
C VAL A 146 10.02 16.01 -12.03
N VAL A 147 9.11 15.50 -12.85
CA VAL A 147 7.81 14.98 -12.40
C VAL A 147 7.83 13.46 -12.43
N TRP A 148 7.80 12.83 -11.27
CA TRP A 148 7.81 11.37 -11.18
C TRP A 148 6.41 10.77 -11.43
N LYS A 149 6.30 9.81 -12.36
CA LYS A 149 5.11 8.95 -12.51
C LYS A 149 5.21 7.81 -11.50
N VAL A 150 4.57 7.99 -10.37
CA VAL A 150 4.62 7.03 -9.25
C VAL A 150 3.78 5.80 -9.58
N PRO A 151 4.28 4.58 -9.36
CA PRO A 151 3.57 3.36 -9.74
C PRO A 151 2.26 3.17 -8.97
N ALA A 152 1.29 2.58 -9.66
CA ALA A 152 0.08 2.10 -9.03
C ALA A 152 0.40 0.88 -8.16
N LEU A 153 0.08 0.94 -6.87
CA LEU A 153 0.29 -0.15 -5.93
C LEU A 153 -0.86 -1.16 -5.93
N ASN A 154 -2.04 -0.76 -6.39
CA ASN A 154 -3.20 -1.65 -6.51
C ASN A 154 -3.07 -2.67 -7.67
N THR A 155 -1.97 -2.66 -8.41
CA THR A 155 -1.61 -3.64 -9.44
C THR A 155 -0.23 -4.24 -9.19
N GLU A 156 0.39 -3.96 -8.04
CA GLU A 156 1.79 -4.31 -7.81
C GLU A 156 2.00 -5.82 -7.69
N LEU A 157 1.08 -6.54 -7.06
CA LEU A 157 1.17 -8.00 -6.93
C LEU A 157 0.88 -8.78 -8.22
N LEU A 158 0.49 -8.09 -9.30
CA LEU A 158 0.49 -8.68 -10.64
C LEU A 158 1.90 -8.77 -11.25
N ARG A 159 2.87 -8.08 -10.64
CA ARG A 159 4.25 -7.92 -11.15
C ARG A 159 5.31 -8.38 -10.16
N PHE A 160 5.04 -8.26 -8.87
CA PHE A 160 5.97 -8.56 -7.78
C PHE A 160 5.29 -9.48 -6.77
N SER A 161 6.07 -10.33 -6.13
CA SER A 161 5.62 -11.11 -4.97
C SER A 161 5.42 -10.23 -3.73
N GLU A 162 4.72 -10.74 -2.74
CA GLU A 162 4.55 -10.05 -1.44
C GLU A 162 5.90 -9.78 -0.77
N THR A 163 6.85 -10.73 -0.87
CA THR A 163 8.21 -10.58 -0.34
C THR A 163 8.96 -9.46 -1.04
N GLU A 164 8.88 -9.37 -2.37
CA GLU A 164 9.52 -8.29 -3.12
C GLU A 164 8.91 -6.92 -2.78
N VAL A 165 7.59 -6.84 -2.61
CA VAL A 165 6.93 -5.60 -2.16
C VAL A 165 7.39 -5.21 -0.75
N HIS A 166 7.50 -6.19 0.16
CA HIS A 166 8.05 -5.99 1.49
C HIS A 166 9.47 -5.42 1.45
N ASP A 167 10.35 -6.00 0.62
CA ASP A 167 11.74 -5.56 0.48
C ASP A 167 11.81 -4.15 -0.14
N ILE A 168 10.98 -3.85 -1.14
CA ILE A 168 10.90 -2.51 -1.74
C ILE A 168 10.50 -1.46 -0.69
N ILE A 169 9.56 -1.77 0.19
CA ILE A 169 9.15 -0.84 1.25
C ILE A 169 10.26 -0.72 2.31
N THR A 170 10.89 -1.84 2.65
CA THR A 170 11.94 -1.89 3.68
C THR A 170 13.17 -1.10 3.26
N TYR A 171 13.68 -1.34 2.05
CA TYR A 171 14.96 -0.78 1.57
C TYR A 171 14.80 0.44 0.68
N GLY A 172 13.58 0.76 0.25
CA GLY A 172 13.33 1.79 -0.74
C GLY A 172 13.83 1.41 -2.14
N ARG A 173 13.91 2.42 -3.01
CA ARG A 173 14.49 2.26 -4.34
C ARG A 173 15.59 3.30 -4.54
N PRO A 174 16.87 2.89 -4.50
CA PRO A 174 18.01 3.80 -4.69
C PRO A 174 17.88 4.62 -5.97
N GLY A 175 18.25 5.90 -5.90
CA GLY A 175 18.14 6.83 -7.02
C GLY A 175 16.71 7.24 -7.40
N THR A 176 15.73 6.95 -6.56
CA THR A 176 14.34 7.38 -6.74
C THR A 176 13.82 8.07 -5.47
N PRO A 177 12.69 8.82 -5.52
CA PRO A 177 12.08 9.39 -4.32
C PRO A 177 11.51 8.36 -3.33
N MET A 178 11.50 7.08 -3.67
CA MET A 178 11.04 6.02 -2.77
C MET A 178 12.08 5.74 -1.70
N ALA A 179 11.93 6.38 -0.55
CA ALA A 179 12.81 6.20 0.60
C ALA A 179 12.65 4.81 1.23
N ALA A 180 13.68 4.36 1.96
CA ALA A 180 13.60 3.20 2.83
C ALA A 180 12.69 3.51 4.04
N TRP A 181 11.77 2.61 4.35
CA TRP A 181 10.86 2.75 5.48
C TRP A 181 11.15 1.76 6.61
N GLY A 182 11.73 0.59 6.30
CA GLY A 182 12.08 -0.41 7.30
C GLY A 182 13.40 -0.11 8.01
N ILE A 183 13.51 -0.47 9.30
CA ILE A 183 14.74 -0.30 10.09
C ILE A 183 15.93 -0.98 9.41
N ALA A 184 15.74 -2.14 8.80
CA ALA A 184 16.79 -2.85 8.08
C ALA A 184 17.36 -2.05 6.90
N GLY A 185 16.55 -1.17 6.29
CA GLY A 185 16.97 -0.24 5.24
C GLY A 185 17.38 1.15 5.75
N GLY A 186 17.46 1.36 7.06
CA GLY A 186 17.73 2.66 7.67
C GLY A 186 16.50 3.54 7.86
N GLY A 187 15.30 3.01 7.64
CA GLY A 187 14.03 3.72 7.80
C GLY A 187 13.50 3.70 9.25
N PRO A 188 12.40 4.42 9.53
CA PRO A 188 11.90 4.62 10.88
C PRO A 188 10.92 3.53 11.37
N LYS A 189 10.56 2.52 10.57
CA LYS A 189 9.50 1.56 10.88
C LYS A 189 10.03 0.16 11.15
N ASN A 190 9.43 -0.49 12.15
CA ASN A 190 9.71 -1.88 12.47
C ASN A 190 9.03 -2.84 11.47
N GLU A 191 9.40 -4.09 11.55
CA GLU A 191 8.91 -5.18 10.68
C GLU A 191 7.38 -5.30 10.68
N GLN A 192 6.74 -5.14 11.85
CA GLN A 192 5.28 -5.20 11.95
C GLN A 192 4.60 -4.12 11.10
N ALA A 193 5.13 -2.90 11.11
CA ALA A 193 4.57 -1.80 10.31
C ALA A 193 4.75 -2.04 8.80
N ILE A 194 5.86 -2.66 8.38
CA ILE A 194 6.08 -3.04 6.98
C ILE A 194 5.09 -4.14 6.58
N ASN A 195 4.92 -5.17 7.41
CA ASN A 195 3.94 -6.23 7.18
C ASN A 195 2.49 -5.71 7.12
N ASP A 196 2.14 -4.75 7.97
CA ASP A 196 0.83 -4.08 7.94
C ASP A 196 0.61 -3.30 6.62
N LEU A 197 1.63 -2.62 6.10
CA LEU A 197 1.59 -1.96 4.79
C LEU A 197 1.42 -2.98 3.65
N VAL A 198 2.15 -4.10 3.67
CA VAL A 198 2.01 -5.17 2.68
C VAL A 198 0.60 -5.76 2.72
N ALA A 199 0.04 -6.01 3.92
CA ALA A 199 -1.32 -6.51 4.08
C ALA A 199 -2.36 -5.52 3.50
N TYR A 200 -2.18 -4.22 3.72
CA TYR A 200 -3.03 -3.20 3.11
C TYR A 200 -2.89 -3.18 1.58
N ILE A 201 -1.66 -3.16 1.05
CA ILE A 201 -1.42 -3.20 -0.40
C ILE A 201 -2.07 -4.44 -1.02
N LYS A 202 -1.96 -5.60 -0.38
CA LYS A 202 -2.62 -6.84 -0.79
C LYS A 202 -4.15 -6.69 -0.84
N SER A 203 -4.74 -6.01 0.14
CA SER A 203 -6.18 -5.83 0.23
C SER A 203 -6.80 -4.95 -0.87
N ILE A 204 -5.99 -4.08 -1.48
CA ILE A 204 -6.42 -3.17 -2.55
C ILE A 204 -6.11 -3.68 -3.96
N GLN A 205 -5.57 -4.90 -4.11
CA GLN A 205 -5.17 -5.41 -5.43
C GLN A 205 -6.35 -5.60 -6.37
N LEU A 206 -6.13 -5.18 -7.60
CA LEU A 206 -7.05 -5.40 -8.72
C LEU A 206 -6.80 -6.78 -9.34
N LYS A 207 -7.86 -7.34 -9.92
CA LYS A 207 -7.73 -8.50 -10.79
C LYS A 207 -7.13 -8.10 -12.16
N PRO A 208 -6.52 -9.03 -12.91
CA PRO A 208 -5.90 -8.70 -14.20
C PRO A 208 -6.82 -7.95 -15.17
N ALA A 209 -8.09 -8.33 -15.25
CA ALA A 209 -9.06 -7.65 -16.13
C ALA A 209 -9.31 -6.19 -15.71
N GLU A 210 -9.41 -5.92 -14.42
CA GLU A 210 -9.59 -4.58 -13.86
C GLU A 210 -8.31 -3.74 -14.03
N ALA A 211 -7.14 -4.36 -13.87
CA ALA A 211 -5.84 -3.71 -14.09
C ALA A 211 -5.67 -3.26 -15.55
N LYS A 212 -6.08 -4.06 -16.53
CA LYS A 212 -6.08 -3.68 -17.95
C LYS A 212 -6.99 -2.49 -18.23
N VAL A 213 -8.18 -2.46 -17.63
CA VAL A 213 -9.09 -1.30 -17.74
C VAL A 213 -8.46 -0.06 -17.12
N GLN A 214 -7.81 -0.19 -15.97
CA GLN A 214 -7.08 0.91 -15.34
C GLN A 214 -5.93 1.40 -16.21
N ALA A 215 -5.14 0.51 -16.80
CA ALA A 215 -4.05 0.84 -17.72
C ALA A 215 -4.55 1.59 -18.97
N GLN A 216 -5.65 1.12 -19.57
CA GLN A 216 -6.29 1.80 -20.70
C GLN A 216 -6.80 3.19 -20.31
N THR A 217 -7.41 3.31 -19.13
CA THR A 217 -7.88 4.60 -18.60
C THR A 217 -6.72 5.57 -18.41
N ALA A 218 -5.60 5.09 -17.86
CA ALA A 218 -4.39 5.92 -17.68
C ALA A 218 -3.80 6.38 -19.01
N LEU A 219 -3.79 5.52 -20.02
CA LEU A 219 -3.37 5.86 -21.39
C LEU A 219 -4.28 6.93 -22.01
N ASP A 220 -5.60 6.77 -21.90
CA ASP A 220 -6.57 7.72 -22.42
C ASP A 220 -6.50 9.08 -21.71
N GLN A 221 -6.21 9.09 -20.40
CA GLN A 221 -5.95 10.30 -19.65
C GLN A 221 -4.66 10.98 -20.10
N ALA A 222 -3.58 10.24 -20.27
CA ALA A 222 -2.31 10.77 -20.74
C ALA A 222 -2.41 11.42 -22.13
N LYS A 223 -3.28 10.89 -23.01
CA LYS A 223 -3.60 11.50 -24.31
C LYS A 223 -4.34 12.83 -24.19
N LYS A 224 -5.20 12.98 -23.18
CA LYS A 224 -6.04 14.18 -22.97
C LYS A 224 -5.33 15.25 -22.14
N GLU A 225 -4.38 14.85 -21.30
CA GLU A 225 -3.68 15.73 -20.35
C GLU A 225 -3.10 17.01 -21.01
N PRO A 226 -2.40 16.94 -22.17
CA PRO A 226 -1.83 18.15 -22.79
C PRO A 226 -2.88 19.18 -23.21
N ALA A 227 -3.98 18.75 -23.81
CA ALA A 227 -5.06 19.64 -24.23
C ALA A 227 -5.83 20.22 -23.01
N GLN A 228 -5.99 19.43 -21.96
CA GLN A 228 -6.58 19.91 -20.71
C GLN A 228 -5.66 20.93 -20.04
N GLY A 229 -4.36 20.69 -19.97
CA GLY A 229 -3.36 21.62 -19.43
C GLY A 229 -3.40 22.99 -20.11
N VAL A 230 -3.59 23.04 -21.43
CA VAL A 230 -3.76 24.31 -22.14
C VAL A 230 -5.04 25.04 -21.70
N LYS A 231 -6.15 24.34 -21.55
CA LYS A 231 -7.42 24.94 -21.09
C LYS A 231 -7.29 25.48 -19.67
N ASP A 232 -6.66 24.73 -18.78
CA ASP A 232 -6.49 25.11 -17.38
C ASP A 232 -5.55 26.35 -17.28
N ALA A 233 -4.46 26.34 -17.99
CA ALA A 233 -3.54 27.51 -18.05
C ALA A 233 -4.21 28.77 -18.66
N GLN A 234 -5.03 28.60 -19.68
CA GLN A 234 -5.82 29.71 -20.25
C GLN A 234 -6.84 30.23 -19.25
N ALA A 235 -7.52 29.35 -18.50
CA ALA A 235 -8.44 29.75 -17.45
C ALA A 235 -7.73 30.51 -16.31
N ALA A 236 -6.55 30.01 -15.89
CA ALA A 236 -5.73 30.66 -14.87
C ALA A 236 -5.28 32.07 -15.31
N LEU A 237 -4.86 32.24 -16.56
CA LEU A 237 -4.50 33.56 -17.11
C LEU A 237 -5.72 34.52 -17.13
N THR A 238 -6.88 34.01 -17.50
CA THR A 238 -8.13 34.79 -17.50
C THR A 238 -8.49 35.23 -16.08
N ALA A 239 -8.38 34.33 -15.12
CA ALA A 239 -8.62 34.61 -13.70
C ALA A 239 -7.63 35.65 -13.14
N ALA A 240 -6.34 35.53 -13.48
CA ALA A 240 -5.31 36.50 -13.05
C ALA A 240 -5.60 37.90 -13.58
N LYS A 241 -5.98 38.04 -14.86
CA LYS A 241 -6.38 39.32 -15.44
C LYS A 241 -7.62 39.92 -14.79
N LYS A 242 -8.62 39.06 -14.49
CA LYS A 242 -9.82 39.47 -13.75
C LYS A 242 -9.46 39.95 -12.34
N ALA A 243 -8.63 39.22 -11.62
CA ALA A 243 -8.16 39.60 -10.29
C ALA A 243 -7.46 40.94 -10.27
N GLN A 244 -6.64 41.25 -11.29
CA GLN A 244 -6.05 42.60 -11.45
C GLN A 244 -7.12 43.70 -11.59
N THR A 245 -8.11 43.49 -12.46
CA THR A 245 -9.21 44.44 -12.65
C THR A 245 -9.98 44.66 -11.34
N ASP A 246 -10.29 43.58 -10.63
CA ASP A 246 -10.99 43.62 -9.35
C ASP A 246 -10.14 44.34 -8.27
N ALA A 247 -8.82 44.10 -8.24
CA ALA A 247 -7.89 44.76 -7.32
C ALA A 247 -7.82 46.28 -7.57
N ILE A 248 -7.74 46.70 -8.82
CA ILE A 248 -7.76 48.14 -9.20
C ILE A 248 -9.08 48.80 -8.77
N ALA A 249 -10.22 48.13 -9.01
CA ALA A 249 -11.51 48.65 -8.62
C ALA A 249 -11.65 48.71 -7.07
N ASN A 250 -11.10 47.73 -6.36
CA ASN A 250 -11.08 47.72 -4.90
C ASN A 250 -10.21 48.83 -4.32
N LEU A 251 -9.01 49.05 -4.89
CA LEU A 251 -8.13 50.13 -4.47
C LEU A 251 -8.81 51.50 -4.64
N ALA A 252 -9.50 51.71 -5.74
CA ALA A 252 -10.25 52.95 -5.98
C ALA A 252 -11.34 53.19 -4.91
N LYS A 253 -12.10 52.14 -4.56
CA LYS A 253 -13.12 52.21 -3.48
C LYS A 253 -12.52 52.51 -2.11
N VAL A 254 -11.48 51.77 -1.73
CA VAL A 254 -10.83 51.88 -0.42
C VAL A 254 -10.13 53.25 -0.27
N THR A 255 -9.59 53.80 -1.36
CA THR A 255 -8.96 55.13 -1.37
C THR A 255 -9.99 56.24 -1.17
N GLN A 256 -11.20 56.08 -1.71
CA GLN A 256 -12.30 57.07 -1.56
C GLN A 256 -13.03 56.93 -0.23
N ASP A 257 -12.92 55.81 0.46
CA ASP A 257 -13.56 55.60 1.76
C ASP A 257 -12.77 56.31 2.88
N SER A 258 -13.38 57.35 3.44
CA SER A 258 -12.81 58.10 4.56
C SER A 258 -12.67 57.30 5.86
N LYS A 259 -13.37 56.14 5.97
CA LYS A 259 -13.33 55.22 7.12
C LYS A 259 -12.30 54.09 6.94
N ALA A 260 -11.77 53.92 5.74
CA ALA A 260 -10.78 52.88 5.47
C ALA A 260 -9.48 53.12 6.24
N THR A 261 -9.01 52.08 6.89
CA THR A 261 -7.79 52.09 7.68
C THR A 261 -6.54 52.19 6.80
N PRO A 262 -5.41 52.69 7.31
CA PRO A 262 -4.14 52.67 6.58
C PRO A 262 -3.73 51.27 6.12
N LYS A 263 -4.06 50.25 6.92
CA LYS A 263 -3.77 48.85 6.57
C LYS A 263 -4.59 48.39 5.36
N GLU A 264 -5.89 48.64 5.32
CA GLU A 264 -6.76 48.30 4.18
C GLU A 264 -6.30 48.95 2.89
N LYS A 265 -5.85 50.20 2.97
CA LYS A 265 -5.28 50.92 1.80
C LYS A 265 -3.97 50.28 1.34
N ALA A 266 -3.09 49.93 2.27
CA ALA A 266 -1.82 49.27 1.95
C ALA A 266 -2.04 47.88 1.35
N ASP A 267 -2.95 47.07 1.95
CA ASP A 267 -3.29 45.74 1.42
C ASP A 267 -3.89 45.79 0.01
N ALA A 268 -4.76 46.78 -0.26
CA ALA A 268 -5.33 47.00 -1.59
C ALA A 268 -4.29 47.47 -2.61
N GLN A 269 -3.32 48.28 -2.22
CA GLN A 269 -2.22 48.69 -3.09
C GLN A 269 -1.31 47.49 -3.39
N THR A 270 -0.94 46.70 -2.40
CA THR A 270 -0.12 45.48 -2.57
C THR A 270 -0.78 44.50 -3.57
N ALA A 271 -2.10 44.30 -3.48
CA ALA A 271 -2.81 43.44 -4.42
C ALA A 271 -2.73 43.95 -5.90
N VAL A 272 -2.69 45.24 -6.10
CA VAL A 272 -2.49 45.84 -7.45
C VAL A 272 -1.04 45.68 -7.91
N ASP A 273 -0.09 45.88 -7.00
CA ASP A 273 1.34 45.80 -7.31
C ASP A 273 1.80 44.38 -7.63
N ASP A 274 1.20 43.35 -6.98
CA ASP A 274 1.50 41.92 -7.20
C ASP A 274 0.82 41.35 -8.45
N ALA A 275 -0.25 41.98 -8.95
CA ALA A 275 -1.04 41.43 -10.05
C ALA A 275 -0.24 41.27 -11.37
N PRO A 276 0.67 42.19 -11.78
CA PRO A 276 1.48 42.00 -12.98
C PRO A 276 2.38 40.76 -12.92
N ALA A 277 2.98 40.48 -11.77
CA ALA A 277 3.81 39.30 -11.58
C ALA A 277 2.99 38.01 -11.71
N THR A 278 1.79 37.98 -11.12
CA THR A 278 0.84 36.89 -11.24
C THR A 278 0.40 36.63 -12.67
N ILE A 279 0.09 37.70 -13.43
CA ILE A 279 -0.27 37.59 -14.84
C ILE A 279 0.90 37.07 -15.68
N LYS A 280 2.11 37.55 -15.43
CA LYS A 280 3.31 37.08 -16.13
C LYS A 280 3.55 35.60 -15.89
N ALA A 281 3.42 35.14 -14.66
CA ALA A 281 3.54 33.71 -14.29
C ALA A 281 2.47 32.89 -15.03
N ALA A 282 1.22 33.34 -15.06
CA ALA A 282 0.14 32.65 -15.76
C ALA A 282 0.33 32.64 -17.29
N GLN A 283 0.91 33.67 -17.87
CA GLN A 283 1.29 33.70 -19.30
C GLN A 283 2.37 32.69 -19.62
N GLN A 284 3.42 32.63 -18.80
CA GLN A 284 4.49 31.62 -18.93
C GLN A 284 3.96 30.20 -18.81
N ALA A 285 3.05 29.97 -17.86
CA ALA A 285 2.40 28.66 -17.69
C ALA A 285 1.58 28.28 -18.95
N LEU A 286 0.89 29.24 -19.58
CA LEU A 286 0.15 28.99 -20.83
C LEU A 286 1.08 28.70 -22.00
N GLU A 287 2.15 29.46 -22.17
CA GLU A 287 3.17 29.23 -23.22
C GLU A 287 3.78 27.83 -23.05
N TRP A 288 4.10 27.47 -21.82
CA TRP A 288 4.60 26.13 -21.49
C TRP A 288 3.58 25.04 -21.83
N ALA A 289 2.32 25.17 -21.40
CA ALA A 289 1.28 24.20 -21.70
C ALA A 289 1.05 24.02 -23.21
N GLN A 290 1.10 25.13 -23.98
CA GLN A 290 0.99 25.07 -25.45
C GLN A 290 2.20 24.40 -26.11
N ALA A 291 3.41 24.66 -25.62
CA ALA A 291 4.62 23.99 -26.10
C ALA A 291 4.56 22.48 -25.82
N TRP A 292 4.13 22.11 -24.60
CA TRP A 292 3.90 20.74 -24.21
C TRP A 292 2.86 20.05 -25.10
N ALA A 293 1.72 20.67 -25.33
CA ALA A 293 0.68 20.11 -26.18
C ALA A 293 1.15 19.90 -27.64
N ARG A 294 1.91 20.86 -28.20
CA ARG A 294 2.52 20.67 -29.54
C ARG A 294 3.48 19.48 -29.56
N PHE A 295 4.32 19.39 -28.56
CA PHE A 295 5.28 18.31 -28.44
C PHE A 295 4.59 16.94 -28.33
N ARG A 296 3.53 16.85 -27.53
CA ARG A 296 2.75 15.61 -27.33
C ARG A 296 1.85 15.22 -28.49
N ALA A 297 1.66 16.10 -29.46
CA ALA A 297 0.73 15.85 -30.58
C ALA A 297 1.09 14.60 -31.41
N ASN A 298 2.37 14.24 -31.47
CA ASN A 298 2.88 13.13 -32.28
C ASN A 298 3.36 11.95 -31.42
N VAL A 299 3.11 11.94 -30.10
CA VAL A 299 3.52 10.87 -29.22
C VAL A 299 2.64 9.65 -29.43
N THR A 300 3.26 8.50 -29.66
CA THR A 300 2.54 7.23 -29.88
C THR A 300 2.05 6.62 -28.57
N ASP A 301 1.08 5.70 -28.66
CA ASP A 301 0.60 4.92 -27.51
C ASP A 301 1.74 4.16 -26.83
N GLY A 302 2.65 3.59 -27.61
CA GLY A 302 3.82 2.89 -27.06
C GLY A 302 4.74 3.82 -26.27
N GLN A 303 4.95 5.07 -26.70
CA GLN A 303 5.70 6.05 -25.93
C GLN A 303 4.99 6.43 -24.62
N LEU A 304 3.67 6.64 -24.66
CA LEU A 304 2.89 6.92 -23.46
C LEU A 304 2.93 5.76 -22.46
N LEU A 305 2.77 4.52 -22.94
CA LEU A 305 2.88 3.31 -22.11
C LEU A 305 4.28 3.17 -21.51
N PHE A 306 5.33 3.46 -22.30
CA PHE A 306 6.70 3.46 -21.81
C PHE A 306 6.90 4.49 -20.69
N GLU A 307 6.43 5.71 -20.88
CA GLU A 307 6.53 6.78 -19.87
C GLU A 307 5.79 6.43 -18.59
N ILE A 308 4.61 5.82 -18.69
CA ILE A 308 3.80 5.46 -17.53
C ILE A 308 4.42 4.29 -16.76
N ASN A 309 5.00 3.31 -17.45
CA ASN A 309 5.36 2.02 -16.84
C ASN A 309 6.87 1.73 -16.79
N CYS A 310 7.65 2.12 -17.81
CA CYS A 310 9.01 1.64 -18.03
C CYS A 310 10.06 2.72 -17.71
N ALA A 311 9.78 3.95 -18.04
CA ALA A 311 10.75 5.03 -17.99
C ALA A 311 11.34 5.24 -16.59
N ARG A 312 10.58 4.98 -15.53
CA ARG A 312 11.05 5.05 -14.14
C ARG A 312 12.25 4.16 -13.82
N CYS A 313 12.46 3.11 -14.59
CA CYS A 313 13.61 2.22 -14.45
C CYS A 313 14.63 2.42 -15.58
N HIS A 314 14.18 2.77 -16.77
CA HIS A 314 14.97 2.77 -17.99
C HIS A 314 15.38 4.17 -18.49
N THR A 315 15.06 5.23 -17.78
CA THR A 315 15.45 6.60 -18.13
C THR A 315 16.24 7.23 -16.98
N LYS A 316 17.44 7.70 -17.27
CA LYS A 316 18.29 8.38 -16.28
C LYS A 316 17.59 9.69 -15.84
N GLY A 317 17.54 9.91 -14.54
CA GLY A 317 16.88 11.07 -13.94
C GLY A 317 15.38 11.05 -14.07
N TRP A 318 14.88 9.94 -14.48
CA TRP A 318 13.50 9.63 -14.70
C TRP A 318 12.72 10.45 -15.70
N SER A 319 11.92 9.82 -16.29
CA SER A 319 10.86 9.81 -17.22
C SER A 319 9.96 11.00 -17.36
N ALA A 320 10.04 12.02 -16.61
CA ALA A 320 9.22 13.16 -16.90
C ALA A 320 10.07 14.25 -17.45
N PHE A 321 9.75 14.50 -18.58
CA PHE A 321 10.15 15.53 -19.44
C PHE A 321 9.68 16.91 -18.92
N ASP A 322 10.61 17.82 -18.74
CA ASP A 322 10.33 19.23 -18.65
C ASP A 322 10.65 19.88 -20.02
N PRO A 323 9.62 20.26 -20.79
CA PRO A 323 9.83 20.85 -22.12
C PRO A 323 10.57 22.16 -22.09
N THR A 324 10.66 22.83 -20.94
CA THR A 324 11.38 24.12 -20.84
C THR A 324 12.90 23.91 -20.78
N GLN A 325 13.34 22.70 -20.44
CA GLN A 325 14.76 22.37 -20.29
C GLN A 325 15.33 21.61 -21.49
N VAL A 326 14.51 21.26 -22.47
CA VAL A 326 14.95 20.53 -23.65
C VAL A 326 15.00 21.43 -24.84
N ASN A 327 16.20 21.77 -25.25
CA ASN A 327 16.47 22.39 -26.51
C ASN A 327 16.20 21.40 -27.67
N GLY A 328 14.94 21.04 -27.83
CA GLY A 328 14.34 20.49 -29.04
C GLY A 328 14.73 19.09 -29.50
N THR A 329 15.54 18.32 -28.79
CA THR A 329 16.12 17.11 -29.39
C THR A 329 15.91 15.80 -28.68
N ASP A 330 15.51 15.75 -27.41
CA ASP A 330 15.39 14.42 -26.80
C ASP A 330 14.42 14.36 -25.61
N ILE A 331 13.29 13.74 -25.82
CA ILE A 331 12.29 13.44 -24.77
C ILE A 331 12.84 12.44 -23.73
N LEU A 332 13.75 11.60 -24.19
CA LEU A 332 14.46 10.60 -23.39
C LEU A 332 15.90 11.03 -23.21
N GLY A 333 16.23 12.23 -23.62
CA GLY A 333 17.56 12.76 -23.90
C GLY A 333 18.32 13.30 -22.73
N LEU A 334 18.21 12.68 -21.58
CA LEU A 334 19.30 12.86 -20.60
C LEU A 334 20.52 12.11 -21.09
N PRO A 335 21.71 12.75 -21.11
CA PRO A 335 22.93 12.11 -21.57
C PRO A 335 23.15 10.80 -20.82
N GLY A 336 23.39 9.73 -21.56
CA GLY A 336 23.79 8.46 -20.98
C GLY A 336 22.77 7.34 -20.92
N GLY A 337 21.54 7.53 -21.42
CA GLY A 337 20.62 6.44 -21.87
C GLY A 337 20.29 5.28 -20.97
N GLY A 338 20.84 5.15 -19.78
CA GLY A 338 20.48 4.13 -18.78
C GLY A 338 19.62 4.70 -17.69
N GLY A 339 18.74 3.87 -17.12
CA GLY A 339 17.96 4.24 -15.94
C GLY A 339 18.76 4.07 -14.65
N THR A 340 18.22 4.50 -13.55
CA THR A 340 18.81 4.27 -12.22
C THR A 340 18.83 2.77 -11.87
N ILE A 341 17.86 2.00 -12.39
CA ILE A 341 17.66 0.59 -12.07
C ILE A 341 17.78 -0.29 -13.32
N GLY A 342 17.22 0.16 -14.45
CA GLY A 342 17.17 -0.59 -15.70
C GLY A 342 18.28 -0.24 -16.68
N PRO A 343 18.66 -1.15 -17.58
CA PRO A 343 19.65 -0.90 -18.62
C PRO A 343 19.16 0.14 -19.63
N ASN A 344 20.12 0.70 -20.39
CA ASN A 344 19.82 1.52 -21.55
C ASN A 344 19.10 0.71 -22.63
N LEU A 345 17.95 1.19 -23.11
CA LEU A 345 17.15 0.60 -24.19
C LEU A 345 17.38 1.30 -25.53
N ARG A 346 18.30 2.27 -25.62
CA ARG A 346 18.58 3.09 -26.82
C ARG A 346 19.73 2.51 -27.63
N ASP A 347 20.04 3.16 -28.74
CA ASP A 347 21.22 2.92 -29.56
C ASP A 347 21.27 1.51 -30.19
N GLY A 348 20.10 0.92 -30.41
CA GLY A 348 19.97 -0.41 -30.99
C GLY A 348 20.40 -1.55 -30.06
N LEU A 349 20.54 -1.28 -28.76
CA LEU A 349 20.92 -2.30 -27.77
C LEU A 349 19.86 -3.41 -27.66
N GLU A 350 18.57 -3.04 -27.72
CA GLU A 350 17.48 -4.03 -27.67
C GLU A 350 17.45 -4.90 -28.93
N VAL A 351 17.74 -4.35 -30.10
CA VAL A 351 17.87 -5.14 -31.34
C VAL A 351 19.03 -6.14 -31.27
N LYS A 352 20.12 -5.78 -30.59
CA LYS A 352 21.24 -6.68 -30.33
C LYS A 352 20.90 -7.76 -29.31
N ARG A 353 20.06 -7.42 -28.33
CA ARG A 353 19.64 -8.34 -27.28
C ARG A 353 18.60 -9.35 -27.78
N PHE A 354 17.73 -8.94 -28.68
CA PHE A 354 16.68 -9.74 -29.30
C PHE A 354 16.89 -9.79 -30.84
N PRO A 355 17.90 -10.50 -31.31
CA PRO A 355 18.26 -10.49 -32.73
C PRO A 355 17.39 -11.39 -33.57
N GLY A 356 17.38 -11.16 -34.89
CA GLY A 356 16.77 -12.05 -35.87
C GLY A 356 15.29 -11.76 -36.17
N LYS A 357 14.64 -12.69 -36.89
CA LYS A 357 13.28 -12.49 -37.35
C LYS A 357 12.21 -12.57 -36.24
N THR A 358 12.49 -13.28 -35.16
CA THR A 358 11.63 -13.41 -33.97
C THR A 358 11.89 -12.34 -32.93
N GLY A 359 12.91 -11.51 -33.09
CA GLY A 359 13.39 -10.58 -32.06
C GLY A 359 12.29 -9.67 -31.48
N VAL A 360 11.33 -9.21 -32.31
CA VAL A 360 10.21 -8.40 -31.80
C VAL A 360 9.30 -9.25 -30.91
N GLN A 361 9.02 -10.49 -31.28
CA GLN A 361 8.19 -11.39 -30.48
C GLN A 361 8.90 -11.76 -29.18
N ASP A 362 10.18 -12.11 -29.27
CA ASP A 362 11.01 -12.47 -28.10
C ASP A 362 11.08 -11.30 -27.10
N HIS A 363 11.17 -10.06 -27.60
CA HIS A 363 11.11 -8.87 -26.77
C HIS A 363 9.73 -8.66 -26.14
N ASN A 364 8.64 -8.86 -26.89
CA ASN A 364 7.29 -8.79 -26.37
C ASN A 364 7.05 -9.83 -25.27
N ASP A 365 7.53 -11.06 -25.49
CA ASP A 365 7.42 -12.14 -24.51
C ASP A 365 8.22 -11.79 -23.23
N PHE A 366 9.41 -11.24 -23.41
CA PHE A 366 10.22 -10.75 -22.27
C PHE A 366 9.53 -9.61 -21.50
N VAL A 367 8.93 -8.65 -22.18
CA VAL A 367 8.16 -7.57 -21.52
C VAL A 367 6.95 -8.14 -20.79
N SER A 368 6.30 -9.15 -21.37
CA SER A 368 5.12 -9.77 -20.80
C SER A 368 5.42 -10.61 -19.55
N THR A 369 6.51 -11.36 -19.57
CA THR A 369 6.90 -12.29 -18.49
C THR A 369 7.86 -11.69 -17.48
N GLY A 370 8.68 -10.73 -17.91
CA GLY A 370 9.78 -10.16 -17.14
C GLY A 370 11.04 -11.02 -17.16
N SER A 371 12.06 -10.62 -16.40
CA SER A 371 13.25 -11.43 -16.16
C SER A 371 12.99 -12.48 -15.08
N GLU A 372 13.80 -13.53 -15.06
CA GLU A 372 13.71 -14.58 -14.03
C GLU A 372 13.91 -14.02 -12.61
N ASN A 373 13.18 -14.59 -11.66
CA ASN A 373 13.39 -14.33 -10.24
C ASN A 373 14.80 -14.78 -9.87
N GLU A 374 15.46 -14.03 -8.98
CA GLU A 374 16.77 -14.34 -8.40
C GLU A 374 17.98 -14.22 -9.35
N ALA A 375 17.79 -13.93 -10.64
CA ALA A 375 18.93 -13.56 -11.48
C ALA A 375 19.48 -12.21 -10.98
N PRO A 376 20.79 -12.13 -10.65
CA PRO A 376 21.40 -10.88 -10.24
C PRO A 376 21.27 -9.86 -11.38
N TYR A 377 20.39 -8.88 -11.19
CA TYR A 377 20.16 -7.83 -12.16
C TYR A 377 20.69 -6.51 -11.60
N GLY A 378 21.72 -6.00 -12.23
CA GLY A 378 22.38 -4.76 -11.82
C GLY A 378 23.52 -4.96 -10.83
N LEU A 379 24.26 -3.88 -10.63
CA LEU A 379 25.56 -3.86 -9.94
C LEU A 379 25.52 -4.31 -8.48
N ASN A 380 24.37 -4.28 -7.81
CA ASN A 380 24.34 -4.51 -6.37
C ASN A 380 23.33 -5.57 -5.90
N GLY A 381 22.54 -6.17 -6.77
CA GLY A 381 21.65 -7.29 -6.44
C GLY A 381 20.70 -7.05 -5.23
N ILE A 382 20.52 -5.80 -4.81
CA ILE A 382 19.74 -5.44 -3.64
C ILE A 382 18.29 -5.20 -4.07
N GLY A 383 17.38 -5.89 -3.42
CA GLY A 383 15.97 -5.81 -3.73
C GLY A 383 15.63 -6.49 -5.05
N THR A 384 14.49 -6.19 -5.60
CA THR A 384 14.06 -6.74 -6.87
C THR A 384 14.76 -6.07 -8.05
N GLY A 385 16.01 -6.37 -8.28
CA GLY A 385 16.75 -5.90 -9.46
C GLY A 385 16.23 -6.48 -10.77
N ARG A 386 15.20 -7.33 -10.74
CA ARG A 386 14.59 -7.92 -11.92
C ARG A 386 13.63 -6.95 -12.62
N MET A 387 13.49 -7.11 -13.93
CA MET A 387 12.41 -6.50 -14.67
C MET A 387 11.10 -7.26 -14.40
N PRO A 388 10.04 -6.63 -13.88
CA PRO A 388 8.77 -7.30 -13.67
C PRO A 388 8.06 -7.55 -15.00
N GLY A 389 7.20 -8.59 -15.05
CA GLY A 389 6.35 -8.86 -16.20
C GLY A 389 5.11 -7.96 -16.22
N PHE A 390 4.73 -7.47 -17.38
CA PHE A 390 3.59 -6.56 -17.57
C PHE A 390 2.38 -7.22 -18.25
N GLY A 391 2.46 -8.46 -18.70
CA GLY A 391 1.41 -9.12 -19.48
C GLY A 391 0.06 -9.31 -18.79
N GLN A 392 0.03 -9.21 -17.45
CA GLN A 392 -1.23 -9.30 -16.71
C GLN A 392 -1.96 -7.95 -16.57
N MET A 393 -1.27 -6.84 -16.82
CA MET A 393 -1.82 -5.50 -16.63
C MET A 393 -1.84 -4.62 -17.89
N LEU A 394 -1.12 -5.00 -18.95
CA LEU A 394 -1.07 -4.30 -20.24
C LEU A 394 -1.66 -5.15 -21.36
#